data_93453997c3a366f4e0d638fdab2762de
#
_entry.id   93453997c3a366f4e0d638fdab2762de
#
_cell.length_a   1.000
_cell.length_b   1.000
_cell.length_c   1.000
_cell.angle_alpha   90.00
_cell.angle_beta   90.00
_cell.angle_gamma   90.00
#
_symmetry.space_group_name_H-M   'P 1'
#
loop_
_entity.id
_entity.type
_entity.pdbx_description
1 polymer ?
#
loop_
_entity_poly.entity_id
_entity_poly.type
_entity_poly.pdbx_seq_one_letter_code
_entity_poly.pdbx_strand_id
1 'polypeptide(L)'
;MSEQRLEMANIVGYKRVFSSVTQGPGHFTRTGAKNPVATLGKLAPLPNELLDDIISKLCDIQTIVTSFSLVNRSARKTVDASLAFQRVSRYAPAALVAMLRTQVASFFTLGDLYDALCSNSCSLCGSLGLLLWLPGCQRCCMPCLRSPELCPINEYAATKLFGLSTAVLADLPTVCSESGWDDFKDFRHLLSFAHVRAVAVEDAGGEAQFTVRIDSTPQRRAVYDSFISHSNSESRHKARKKVAVTLPYVNRRSGEIVNGLSCEGCRWSMDSEDFNADGIRETCRRYDTIYTTSGLIHHVQTDCPPGQRIWKRHLERSKQGNEHNQ
;
A
#
# COMPACT_ATOMS: atom_id res chain seq x y z
N MET A 1 26.77 8.36 -4.97
CA MET A 1 26.54 7.22 -5.89
C MET A 1 27.04 7.67 -7.24
N SER A 2 27.79 6.84 -7.99
CA SER A 2 28.31 7.23 -9.30
C SER A 2 27.15 7.39 -10.31
N GLU A 3 27.31 8.29 -11.32
CA GLU A 3 26.34 8.54 -12.37
C GLU A 3 25.92 7.24 -13.08
N GLN A 4 26.91 6.41 -13.44
CA GLN A 4 26.69 5.11 -14.07
C GLN A 4 25.84 4.14 -13.23
N ARG A 5 25.94 4.17 -11.89
CA ARG A 5 25.10 3.37 -11.00
C ARG A 5 23.65 3.86 -10.98
N LEU A 6 23.46 5.16 -11.03
CA LEU A 6 22.11 5.75 -11.11
C LEU A 6 21.45 5.42 -12.45
N GLU A 7 22.23 5.49 -13.54
CA GLU A 7 21.78 5.11 -14.87
C GLU A 7 21.36 3.64 -14.94
N MET A 8 22.16 2.71 -14.36
CA MET A 8 21.78 1.30 -14.23
C MET A 8 20.42 1.14 -13.54
N ALA A 9 20.19 1.80 -12.42
CA ALA A 9 18.92 1.72 -11.70
C ALA A 9 17.75 2.24 -12.53
N ASN A 10 17.95 3.26 -13.35
CA ASN A 10 16.92 3.82 -14.22
C ASN A 10 16.58 2.91 -15.42
N ILE A 11 17.57 2.16 -15.93
CA ILE A 11 17.38 1.26 -17.09
C ILE A 11 16.79 -0.10 -16.65
N VAL A 12 17.24 -0.64 -15.52
CA VAL A 12 16.82 -1.97 -15.06
C VAL A 12 15.70 -1.91 -14.02
N GLY A 13 15.41 -0.74 -13.48
CA GLY A 13 14.37 -0.52 -12.49
C GLY A 13 13.09 0.06 -13.07
N TYR A 14 11.95 -0.36 -12.53
CA TYR A 14 10.67 0.25 -12.83
C TYR A 14 9.81 0.42 -11.56
N LYS A 15 8.91 1.41 -11.60
CA LYS A 15 7.92 1.59 -10.53
C LYS A 15 6.75 0.66 -10.78
N ARG A 16 6.58 -0.31 -9.90
CA ARG A 16 5.48 -1.27 -10.00
C ARG A 16 4.22 -0.74 -9.32
N VAL A 17 3.10 -0.89 -9.98
CA VAL A 17 1.77 -0.66 -9.42
C VAL A 17 1.24 -2.00 -8.91
N PHE A 18 1.07 -2.16 -7.60
CA PHE A 18 0.62 -3.40 -6.97
C PHE A 18 -0.89 -3.59 -6.99
N SER A 19 -1.66 -2.51 -7.11
CA SER A 19 -3.12 -2.55 -7.04
C SER A 19 -3.76 -2.11 -8.34
N SER A 20 -4.71 -2.89 -8.85
CA SER A 20 -5.62 -2.46 -9.92
C SER A 20 -6.46 -1.23 -9.52
N VAL A 21 -6.60 -0.99 -8.23
CA VAL A 21 -7.31 0.17 -7.66
C VAL A 21 -6.63 1.51 -7.98
N THR A 22 -5.33 1.49 -8.29
CA THR A 22 -4.58 2.70 -8.67
C THR A 22 -4.61 2.98 -10.17
N GLN A 23 -5.15 2.08 -11.00
CA GLN A 23 -5.27 2.27 -12.43
C GLN A 23 -6.44 3.23 -12.73
N GLY A 24 -6.11 4.47 -13.04
CA GLY A 24 -7.04 5.51 -13.43
C GLY A 24 -6.35 6.88 -13.35
N PRO A 25 -6.91 7.93 -13.94
CA PRO A 25 -6.31 9.25 -13.92
C PRO A 25 -6.24 9.78 -12.47
N GLY A 26 -5.17 9.41 -11.79
CA GLY A 26 -4.85 9.83 -10.43
C GLY A 26 -4.20 11.21 -10.37
N HIS A 27 -4.48 12.09 -11.32
CA HIS A 27 -4.03 13.46 -11.27
C HIS A 27 -5.00 14.28 -10.43
N PHE A 28 -4.70 14.47 -9.16
CA PHE A 28 -5.24 15.60 -8.40
C PHE A 28 -4.61 16.91 -8.91
N THR A 29 -4.70 17.19 -10.21
CA THR A 29 -4.38 18.51 -10.74
C THR A 29 -5.51 19.45 -10.38
N ARG A 30 -5.39 20.06 -9.22
CA ARG A 30 -6.27 21.14 -8.82
C ARG A 30 -5.76 22.43 -9.46
N THR A 31 -6.52 22.98 -10.41
CA THR A 31 -6.27 24.32 -10.93
C THR A 31 -6.31 25.33 -9.80
N GLY A 32 -5.31 26.21 -9.73
CA GLY A 32 -5.16 27.22 -8.70
C GLY A 32 -6.47 27.97 -8.42
N ALA A 33 -6.89 28.01 -7.17
CA ALA A 33 -8.13 28.66 -6.76
C ALA A 33 -7.97 30.19 -6.88
N LYS A 34 -8.90 30.82 -7.61
CA LYS A 34 -9.11 32.29 -7.55
C LYS A 34 -9.37 32.67 -6.07
N ASN A 35 -9.14 33.93 -5.71
CA ASN A 35 -9.36 34.42 -4.34
C ASN A 35 -10.74 33.98 -3.79
N PRO A 36 -10.79 33.42 -2.55
CA PRO A 36 -12.03 32.96 -1.97
C PRO A 36 -13.00 34.12 -1.70
N VAL A 37 -14.25 33.93 -2.09
CA VAL A 37 -15.33 34.88 -1.81
C VAL A 37 -16.06 34.50 -0.51
N ALA A 38 -16.14 33.20 -0.18
CA ALA A 38 -16.78 32.67 1.02
C ALA A 38 -15.75 32.38 2.11
N THR A 39 -16.12 32.65 3.37
CA THR A 39 -15.30 32.38 4.55
C THR A 39 -15.49 30.93 5.04
N LEU A 40 -14.69 30.52 6.04
CA LEU A 40 -14.83 29.23 6.74
C LEU A 40 -15.98 29.21 7.76
N GLY A 41 -16.83 30.27 7.81
CA GLY A 41 -17.92 30.39 8.77
C GLY A 41 -17.40 30.40 10.21
N LYS A 42 -17.92 29.52 11.08
CA LYS A 42 -17.52 29.42 12.48
C LYS A 42 -16.05 28.99 12.70
N LEU A 43 -15.40 28.42 11.70
CA LEU A 43 -13.99 28.04 11.76
C LEU A 43 -13.04 29.19 11.39
N ALA A 44 -13.56 30.29 10.82
CA ALA A 44 -12.74 31.41 10.37
C ALA A 44 -11.90 32.11 11.47
N PRO A 45 -12.32 32.17 12.74
CA PRO A 45 -11.52 32.76 13.82
C PRO A 45 -10.37 31.86 14.30
N LEU A 46 -10.32 30.58 13.90
CA LEU A 46 -9.28 29.65 14.35
C LEU A 46 -7.93 29.97 13.69
N PRO A 47 -6.82 29.94 14.47
CA PRO A 47 -5.47 29.97 13.91
C PRO A 47 -5.23 28.85 12.90
N ASN A 48 -4.34 29.09 11.94
CA ASN A 48 -4.03 28.12 10.88
C ASN A 48 -3.47 26.80 11.44
N GLU A 49 -2.76 26.84 12.55
CA GLU A 49 -2.19 25.69 13.25
C GLU A 49 -3.31 24.76 13.77
N LEU A 50 -4.35 25.34 14.35
CA LEU A 50 -5.52 24.56 14.81
C LEU A 50 -6.31 24.01 13.63
N LEU A 51 -6.45 24.75 12.54
CA LEU A 51 -7.08 24.28 11.33
C LEU A 51 -6.31 23.11 10.70
N ASP A 52 -4.96 23.18 10.69
CA ASP A 52 -4.12 22.07 10.21
C ASP A 52 -4.23 20.84 11.11
N ASP A 53 -4.27 21.01 12.43
CA ASP A 53 -4.53 19.90 13.38
C ASP A 53 -5.91 19.25 13.19
N ILE A 54 -6.95 20.03 12.96
CA ILE A 54 -8.30 19.52 12.67
C ILE A 54 -8.28 18.71 11.37
N ILE A 55 -7.67 19.24 10.30
CA ILE A 55 -7.60 18.57 8.99
C ILE A 55 -6.75 17.31 9.06
N SER A 56 -5.63 17.35 9.78
CA SER A 56 -4.66 16.26 9.75
C SER A 56 -4.93 15.16 10.77
N LYS A 57 -5.58 15.47 11.91
CA LYS A 57 -5.66 14.55 13.05
C LYS A 57 -7.07 14.18 13.49
N LEU A 58 -8.08 15.03 13.23
CA LEU A 58 -9.43 14.85 13.79
C LEU A 58 -10.44 14.35 12.75
N CYS A 59 -10.20 14.60 11.48
CA CYS A 59 -11.13 14.20 10.43
C CYS A 59 -10.51 13.13 9.53
N ASP A 60 -11.34 12.21 9.08
CA ASP A 60 -10.93 11.18 8.14
C ASP A 60 -10.61 11.75 6.74
N ILE A 61 -9.77 11.04 6.00
CA ILE A 61 -9.31 11.45 4.66
C ILE A 61 -10.49 11.61 3.69
N GLN A 62 -11.49 10.73 3.76
CA GLN A 62 -12.67 10.78 2.88
C GLN A 62 -13.41 12.10 3.07
N THR A 63 -13.75 12.43 4.32
CA THR A 63 -14.44 13.67 4.68
C THR A 63 -13.64 14.91 4.25
N ILE A 64 -12.34 14.95 4.52
CA ILE A 64 -11.51 16.11 4.17
C ILE A 64 -11.42 16.29 2.65
N VAL A 65 -11.15 15.22 1.90
CA VAL A 65 -10.84 15.32 0.46
C VAL A 65 -12.11 15.44 -0.38
N THR A 66 -13.17 14.69 -0.06
CA THR A 66 -14.38 14.62 -0.90
C THR A 66 -15.54 15.47 -0.43
N SER A 67 -15.53 15.93 0.84
CA SER A 67 -16.61 16.73 1.39
C SER A 67 -16.12 18.14 1.75
N PHE A 68 -15.28 18.28 2.77
CA PHE A 68 -14.87 19.59 3.27
C PHE A 68 -14.17 20.45 2.21
N SER A 69 -13.26 19.88 1.42
CA SER A 69 -12.54 20.62 0.36
C SER A 69 -13.46 21.11 -0.77
N LEU A 70 -14.67 20.57 -0.86
CA LEU A 70 -15.65 20.93 -1.90
C LEU A 70 -16.72 21.93 -1.42
N VAL A 71 -16.79 22.22 -0.11
CA VAL A 71 -17.79 23.16 0.45
C VAL A 71 -17.64 24.55 -0.15
N ASN A 72 -16.44 25.09 -0.14
CA ASN A 72 -16.14 26.40 -0.76
C ASN A 72 -14.62 26.54 -1.03
N ARG A 73 -14.24 27.65 -1.69
CA ARG A 73 -12.84 27.94 -2.04
C ARG A 73 -11.95 28.15 -0.82
N SER A 74 -12.49 28.70 0.29
CA SER A 74 -11.74 28.90 1.52
C SER A 74 -11.38 27.57 2.16
N ALA A 75 -12.35 26.65 2.31
CA ALA A 75 -12.12 25.30 2.82
C ALA A 75 -11.08 24.55 1.95
N ARG A 76 -11.21 24.65 0.61
CA ARG A 76 -10.22 24.06 -0.30
C ARG A 76 -8.83 24.64 -0.08
N LYS A 77 -8.71 25.99 0.02
CA LYS A 77 -7.42 26.64 0.27
C LYS A 77 -6.81 26.17 1.60
N THR A 78 -7.62 25.96 2.62
CA THR A 78 -7.17 25.48 3.93
C THR A 78 -6.63 24.03 3.82
N VAL A 79 -7.33 23.13 3.11
CA VAL A 79 -6.84 21.76 2.86
C VAL A 79 -5.56 21.78 2.03
N ASP A 80 -5.52 22.60 0.97
CA ASP A 80 -4.34 22.71 0.09
C ASP A 80 -3.12 23.34 0.83
N ALA A 81 -3.35 24.10 1.91
CA ALA A 81 -2.30 24.66 2.76
C ALA A 81 -1.76 23.67 3.80
N SER A 82 -2.49 22.60 4.12
CA SER A 82 -2.04 21.58 5.08
C SER A 82 -0.77 20.90 4.60
N LEU A 83 0.25 20.86 5.47
CA LEU A 83 1.53 20.21 5.15
C LEU A 83 1.38 18.72 4.88
N ALA A 84 0.55 18.04 5.65
CA ALA A 84 0.26 16.62 5.47
C ALA A 84 -0.36 16.37 4.09
N PHE A 85 -1.38 17.16 3.71
CA PHE A 85 -2.03 17.03 2.42
C PHE A 85 -1.08 17.33 1.25
N GLN A 86 -0.27 18.40 1.34
CA GLN A 86 0.70 18.75 0.31
C GLN A 86 1.71 17.63 0.07
N ARG A 87 2.27 17.06 1.13
CA ARG A 87 3.25 15.98 1.02
C ARG A 87 2.63 14.66 0.54
N VAL A 88 1.47 14.28 1.09
CA VAL A 88 0.75 13.07 0.65
C VAL A 88 0.34 13.18 -0.81
N SER A 89 -0.29 14.27 -1.24
CA SER A 89 -0.72 14.47 -2.62
C SER A 89 0.45 14.54 -3.62
N ARG A 90 1.59 15.06 -3.20
CA ARG A 90 2.79 15.15 -4.04
C ARG A 90 3.57 13.84 -4.15
N TYR A 91 3.77 13.14 -3.04
CA TYR A 91 4.70 12.01 -2.96
C TYR A 91 4.03 10.64 -2.92
N ALA A 92 2.77 10.58 -2.47
CA ALA A 92 2.00 9.35 -2.34
C ALA A 92 0.60 9.45 -2.99
N PRO A 93 0.44 10.05 -4.19
CA PRO A 93 -0.88 10.21 -4.82
C PRO A 93 -1.56 8.85 -5.07
N ALA A 94 -0.79 7.82 -5.42
CA ALA A 94 -1.32 6.48 -5.63
C ALA A 94 -1.93 5.88 -4.35
N ALA A 95 -1.29 6.09 -3.19
CA ALA A 95 -1.82 5.63 -1.91
C ALA A 95 -3.10 6.38 -1.53
N LEU A 96 -3.12 7.71 -1.69
CA LEU A 96 -4.31 8.53 -1.44
C LEU A 96 -5.49 8.10 -2.33
N VAL A 97 -5.24 7.92 -3.63
CA VAL A 97 -6.27 7.44 -4.58
C VAL A 97 -6.76 6.04 -4.22
N ALA A 98 -5.85 5.13 -3.87
CA ALA A 98 -6.22 3.78 -3.45
C ALA A 98 -7.13 3.79 -2.22
N MET A 99 -6.78 4.57 -1.18
CA MET A 99 -7.60 4.70 0.03
C MET A 99 -8.99 5.26 -0.27
N LEU A 100 -9.08 6.31 -1.09
CA LEU A 100 -10.36 6.91 -1.48
C LEU A 100 -11.24 5.95 -2.31
N ARG A 101 -10.66 5.25 -3.29
CA ARG A 101 -11.41 4.32 -4.15
C ARG A 101 -11.90 3.09 -3.40
N THR A 102 -11.10 2.60 -2.47
CA THR A 102 -11.46 1.45 -1.64
C THR A 102 -12.33 1.82 -0.43
N GLN A 103 -12.68 3.09 -0.27
CA GLN A 103 -13.46 3.64 0.85
C GLN A 103 -12.78 3.50 2.22
N VAL A 104 -11.60 2.88 2.31
CA VAL A 104 -10.86 2.73 3.56
C VAL A 104 -10.38 4.10 4.11
N ALA A 105 -10.40 5.14 3.28
CA ALA A 105 -10.09 6.51 3.66
C ALA A 105 -11.00 7.09 4.77
N SER A 106 -12.21 6.53 4.97
CA SER A 106 -13.13 6.92 6.04
C SER A 106 -12.71 6.45 7.44
N PHE A 107 -11.72 5.57 7.53
CA PHE A 107 -11.23 5.04 8.80
C PHE A 107 -9.91 5.66 9.26
N PHE A 108 -9.26 6.46 8.42
CA PHE A 108 -7.92 6.99 8.70
C PHE A 108 -7.86 8.49 8.47
N THR A 109 -7.04 9.16 9.28
CA THR A 109 -6.75 10.58 9.14
C THR A 109 -5.64 10.84 8.11
N LEU A 110 -5.53 12.09 7.67
CA LEU A 110 -4.40 12.52 6.84
C LEU A 110 -3.06 12.38 7.59
N GLY A 111 -3.08 12.55 8.90
CA GLY A 111 -1.93 12.34 9.78
C GLY A 111 -1.44 10.91 9.74
N ASP A 112 -2.34 9.91 9.81
CA ASP A 112 -1.97 8.49 9.75
C ASP A 112 -1.23 8.17 8.44
N LEU A 113 -1.76 8.63 7.30
CA LEU A 113 -1.14 8.41 6.01
C LEU A 113 0.19 9.18 5.88
N TYR A 114 0.26 10.39 6.44
CA TYR A 114 1.48 11.18 6.45
C TYR A 114 2.56 10.57 7.36
N ASP A 115 2.17 10.01 8.49
CA ASP A 115 3.07 9.29 9.38
C ASP A 115 3.60 8.01 8.72
N ALA A 116 2.73 7.26 8.06
CA ALA A 116 3.16 6.14 7.24
C ALA A 116 4.11 6.57 6.11
N LEU A 117 3.87 7.71 5.43
CA LEU A 117 4.76 8.26 4.40
C LEU A 117 6.14 8.62 4.95
N CYS A 118 6.19 9.16 6.16
CA CYS A 118 7.42 9.62 6.82
C CYS A 118 8.12 8.56 7.68
N SER A 119 7.55 7.37 7.82
CA SER A 119 8.22 6.21 8.39
C SER A 119 8.96 5.45 7.29
N ASN A 120 10.13 4.88 7.57
CA ASN A 120 10.84 3.99 6.65
C ASN A 120 10.74 2.51 7.05
N SER A 121 10.23 2.22 8.24
CA SER A 121 10.26 0.90 8.85
C SER A 121 8.95 0.15 8.63
N CYS A 122 9.06 -1.14 8.31
CA CYS A 122 7.95 -2.08 8.33
C CYS A 122 7.40 -2.20 9.76
N SER A 123 6.09 -2.08 9.93
CA SER A 123 5.43 -2.16 11.24
C SER A 123 5.58 -3.51 11.94
N LEU A 124 5.87 -4.58 11.18
CA LEU A 124 6.01 -5.93 11.74
C LEU A 124 7.45 -6.32 12.06
N CYS A 125 8.40 -6.02 11.19
CA CYS A 125 9.78 -6.51 11.35
C CYS A 125 10.84 -5.41 11.48
N GLY A 126 10.46 -4.13 11.41
CA GLY A 126 11.38 -2.99 11.48
C GLY A 126 12.26 -2.78 10.23
N SER A 127 12.30 -3.73 9.29
CA SER A 127 13.05 -3.57 8.04
C SER A 127 12.44 -2.48 7.16
N LEU A 128 13.17 -2.03 6.13
CA LEU A 128 12.66 -1.06 5.17
C LEU A 128 11.33 -1.54 4.56
N GLY A 129 10.26 -0.78 4.77
CA GLY A 129 8.95 -1.00 4.21
C GLY A 129 8.68 -0.03 3.07
N LEU A 130 8.37 -0.51 1.87
CA LEU A 130 8.06 0.31 0.70
C LEU A 130 6.63 0.09 0.18
N LEU A 131 5.79 -0.51 1.02
CA LEU A 131 4.38 -0.75 0.79
C LEU A 131 3.54 -0.15 1.91
N LEU A 132 2.33 0.30 1.57
CA LEU A 132 1.25 0.60 2.49
C LEU A 132 0.26 -0.56 2.47
N TRP A 133 -0.01 -1.14 3.63
CA TRP A 133 -1.11 -2.06 3.88
C TRP A 133 -2.37 -1.26 4.15
N LEU A 134 -3.31 -1.24 3.19
CA LEU A 134 -4.50 -0.37 3.23
C LEU A 134 -5.41 -0.61 4.44
N PRO A 135 -5.73 -1.89 4.83
CA PRO A 135 -6.65 -2.13 5.95
C PRO A 135 -6.13 -1.67 7.31
N GLY A 136 -4.86 -1.34 7.44
CA GLY A 136 -4.26 -0.85 8.68
C GLY A 136 -3.60 0.51 8.53
N CYS A 137 -3.61 1.11 7.35
CA CYS A 137 -2.83 2.31 7.00
C CYS A 137 -1.38 2.22 7.48
N GLN A 138 -0.79 1.03 7.44
CA GLN A 138 0.52 0.76 8.02
C GLN A 138 1.54 0.35 6.96
N ARG A 139 2.78 0.78 7.20
CA ARG A 139 3.89 0.45 6.32
C ARG A 139 4.32 -1.00 6.48
N CYS A 140 4.54 -1.69 5.37
CA CYS A 140 5.06 -3.06 5.39
C CYS A 140 6.12 -3.29 4.31
N CYS A 141 6.95 -4.32 4.54
CA CYS A 141 7.86 -4.84 3.52
C CYS A 141 7.23 -6.04 2.79
N MET A 142 7.77 -6.41 1.65
CA MET A 142 7.24 -7.52 0.86
C MET A 142 7.28 -8.88 1.58
N PRO A 143 8.33 -9.26 2.33
CA PRO A 143 8.31 -10.46 3.14
C PRO A 143 7.16 -10.49 4.16
N CYS A 144 6.95 -9.39 4.89
CA CYS A 144 5.86 -9.30 5.87
C CYS A 144 4.47 -9.24 5.22
N LEU A 145 4.34 -8.69 4.01
CA LEU A 145 3.08 -8.74 3.27
C LEU A 145 2.62 -10.20 3.02
N ARG A 146 3.54 -11.17 3.03
CA ARG A 146 3.23 -12.60 2.90
C ARG A 146 2.92 -13.29 4.23
N SER A 147 3.14 -12.61 5.35
CA SER A 147 2.89 -13.18 6.68
C SER A 147 1.39 -13.33 6.97
N PRO A 148 1.01 -14.23 7.87
CA PRO A 148 -0.38 -14.41 8.29
C PRO A 148 -1.01 -13.13 8.86
N GLU A 149 -0.22 -12.29 9.53
CA GLU A 149 -0.67 -11.06 10.18
C GLU A 149 -1.26 -10.06 9.17
N LEU A 150 -0.68 -9.98 7.96
CA LEU A 150 -1.19 -9.16 6.86
C LEU A 150 -2.05 -9.98 5.89
N CYS A 151 -2.88 -10.88 6.40
CA CYS A 151 -3.81 -11.64 5.60
C CYS A 151 -5.16 -10.90 5.49
N PRO A 152 -5.67 -10.64 4.29
CA PRO A 152 -7.03 -10.14 4.13
C PRO A 152 -8.04 -11.26 4.37
N ILE A 153 -9.16 -10.92 5.00
CA ILE A 153 -10.30 -11.81 5.22
C ILE A 153 -11.58 -11.09 4.75
N ASN A 154 -12.47 -11.78 4.06
CA ASN A 154 -13.77 -11.21 3.73
C ASN A 154 -14.72 -11.28 4.94
N GLU A 155 -15.75 -10.43 4.93
CA GLU A 155 -16.72 -10.31 6.01
C GLU A 155 -17.41 -11.66 6.31
N TYR A 156 -17.81 -12.40 5.28
CA TYR A 156 -18.45 -13.70 5.45
C TYR A 156 -17.52 -14.72 6.17
N ALA A 157 -16.27 -14.79 5.74
CA ALA A 157 -15.29 -15.66 6.39
C ALA A 157 -15.00 -15.20 7.84
N ALA A 158 -14.94 -13.90 8.09
CA ALA A 158 -14.76 -13.35 9.43
C ALA A 158 -15.91 -13.72 10.36
N THR A 159 -17.16 -13.56 9.92
CA THR A 159 -18.35 -13.99 10.67
C THR A 159 -18.34 -15.47 10.96
N LYS A 160 -18.06 -16.32 9.97
CA LYS A 160 -18.01 -17.78 10.14
C LYS A 160 -16.88 -18.24 11.07
N LEU A 161 -15.71 -17.64 10.92
CA LEU A 161 -14.49 -18.04 11.65
C LEU A 161 -14.57 -17.63 13.12
N PHE A 162 -14.96 -16.39 13.38
CA PHE A 162 -14.87 -15.79 14.70
C PHE A 162 -16.22 -15.69 15.43
N GLY A 163 -17.32 -15.87 14.72
CA GLY A 163 -18.68 -15.73 15.29
C GLY A 163 -19.07 -14.28 15.60
N LEU A 164 -18.40 -13.31 14.97
CA LEU A 164 -18.71 -11.89 15.12
C LEU A 164 -19.94 -11.50 14.29
N SER A 165 -20.74 -10.56 14.78
CA SER A 165 -21.84 -10.00 14.04
C SER A 165 -21.33 -9.03 12.95
N THR A 166 -22.14 -8.83 11.90
CA THR A 166 -21.84 -7.85 10.85
C THR A 166 -21.77 -6.41 11.39
N ALA A 167 -22.54 -6.11 12.44
CA ALA A 167 -22.49 -4.80 13.10
C ALA A 167 -21.12 -4.51 13.71
N VAL A 168 -20.50 -5.48 14.38
CA VAL A 168 -19.14 -5.36 14.94
C VAL A 168 -18.09 -5.22 13.83
N LEU A 169 -18.27 -5.93 12.71
CA LEU A 169 -17.34 -5.86 11.57
C LEU A 169 -17.45 -4.55 10.80
N ALA A 170 -18.61 -3.87 10.82
CA ALA A 170 -18.83 -2.61 10.12
C ALA A 170 -17.97 -1.45 10.66
N ASP A 171 -17.55 -1.54 11.93
CA ASP A 171 -16.69 -0.52 12.56
C ASP A 171 -15.21 -0.74 12.25
N LEU A 172 -14.86 -1.82 11.54
CA LEU A 172 -13.48 -2.12 11.18
C LEU A 172 -13.08 -1.58 9.81
N PRO A 173 -11.82 -1.12 9.65
CA PRO A 173 -11.32 -0.67 8.37
C PRO A 173 -11.50 -1.74 7.29
N THR A 174 -12.37 -1.42 6.33
CA THR A 174 -12.75 -2.32 5.23
C THR A 174 -12.33 -1.74 3.90
N VAL A 175 -11.63 -2.55 3.12
CA VAL A 175 -11.22 -2.23 1.76
C VAL A 175 -12.26 -2.77 0.80
N CYS A 176 -13.00 -1.88 0.15
CA CYS A 176 -13.94 -2.25 -0.91
C CYS A 176 -13.19 -2.43 -2.22
N SER A 177 -13.22 -3.64 -2.79
CA SER A 177 -12.64 -3.88 -4.10
C SER A 177 -13.73 -3.88 -5.16
N GLU A 178 -13.56 -3.08 -6.23
CA GLU A 178 -14.43 -3.17 -7.40
C GLU A 178 -14.22 -4.52 -8.10
N SER A 179 -15.31 -5.28 -8.27
CA SER A 179 -15.29 -6.55 -8.99
C SER A 179 -15.26 -6.27 -10.49
N GLY A 180 -14.10 -6.33 -11.13
CA GLY A 180 -13.99 -6.07 -12.57
C GLY A 180 -13.20 -7.09 -13.36
N TRP A 181 -12.35 -7.92 -12.75
CA TRP A 181 -11.35 -8.65 -13.53
C TRP A 181 -11.03 -10.09 -13.11
N ASP A 182 -11.67 -10.65 -12.09
CA ASP A 182 -11.41 -12.05 -11.71
C ASP A 182 -12.67 -12.75 -11.18
N ASP A 183 -12.74 -14.07 -11.38
CA ASP A 183 -13.76 -15.01 -10.91
C ASP A 183 -13.97 -15.05 -9.37
N PHE A 184 -13.32 -14.16 -8.63
CA PHE A 184 -13.42 -14.05 -7.18
C PHE A 184 -14.53 -13.07 -6.77
N LYS A 185 -15.78 -13.47 -6.93
CA LYS A 185 -16.97 -12.73 -6.44
C LYS A 185 -16.95 -12.48 -4.90
N ASP A 186 -16.08 -13.21 -4.18
CA ASP A 186 -16.06 -13.22 -2.71
C ASP A 186 -15.17 -12.14 -2.06
N PHE A 187 -14.49 -11.28 -2.83
CA PHE A 187 -13.53 -10.31 -2.28
C PHE A 187 -13.97 -8.85 -2.40
N ARG A 188 -15.28 -8.57 -2.25
CA ARG A 188 -15.78 -7.17 -2.33
C ARG A 188 -15.41 -6.34 -1.10
N HIS A 189 -15.42 -6.94 0.09
CA HIS A 189 -15.14 -6.30 1.37
C HIS A 189 -14.04 -7.07 2.09
N LEU A 190 -12.85 -6.48 2.14
CA LEU A 190 -11.66 -7.09 2.73
C LEU A 190 -11.29 -6.36 4.01
N LEU A 191 -11.24 -7.10 5.11
CA LEU A 191 -10.77 -6.66 6.42
C LEU A 191 -9.37 -7.20 6.69
N SER A 192 -8.68 -6.63 7.67
CA SER A 192 -7.45 -7.21 8.22
C SER A 192 -7.78 -8.39 9.15
N PHE A 193 -7.25 -9.57 8.86
CA PHE A 193 -7.40 -10.73 9.75
C PHE A 193 -6.91 -10.42 11.17
N ALA A 194 -5.80 -9.71 11.31
CA ALA A 194 -5.26 -9.33 12.61
C ALA A 194 -6.23 -8.42 13.40
N HIS A 195 -6.86 -7.44 12.73
CA HIS A 195 -7.85 -6.58 13.38
C HIS A 195 -9.11 -7.35 13.78
N VAL A 196 -9.63 -8.17 12.87
CA VAL A 196 -10.81 -9.01 13.15
C VAL A 196 -10.53 -9.95 14.33
N ARG A 197 -9.33 -10.58 14.36
CA ARG A 197 -8.92 -11.44 15.47
C ARG A 197 -8.81 -10.67 16.79
N ALA A 198 -8.22 -9.47 16.77
CA ALA A 198 -8.11 -8.64 17.98
C ALA A 198 -9.50 -8.33 18.57
N VAL A 199 -10.43 -7.91 17.72
CA VAL A 199 -11.82 -7.64 18.15
C VAL A 199 -12.51 -8.93 18.62
N ALA A 200 -12.27 -10.07 17.97
CA ALA A 200 -12.84 -11.34 18.40
C ALA A 200 -12.31 -11.81 19.76
N VAL A 201 -11.05 -11.50 20.07
CA VAL A 201 -10.45 -11.77 21.38
C VAL A 201 -11.07 -10.87 22.45
N GLU A 202 -11.26 -9.58 22.15
CA GLU A 202 -11.92 -8.63 23.05
C GLU A 202 -13.38 -9.01 23.30
N ASP A 203 -14.15 -9.30 22.26
CA ASP A 203 -15.55 -9.74 22.33
C ASP A 203 -15.71 -11.07 23.09
N ALA A 204 -14.71 -11.93 23.03
CA ALA A 204 -14.69 -13.17 23.81
C ALA A 204 -14.37 -12.97 25.31
N GLY A 205 -13.83 -11.82 25.70
CA GLY A 205 -13.35 -11.55 27.05
C GLY A 205 -11.90 -11.99 27.30
N GLY A 206 -11.09 -12.12 26.24
CA GLY A 206 -9.66 -12.42 26.29
C GLY A 206 -9.24 -13.66 25.50
N GLU A 207 -7.93 -13.89 25.42
CA GLU A 207 -7.35 -14.93 24.58
C GLU A 207 -7.76 -16.36 24.97
N ALA A 208 -7.91 -16.63 26.28
CA ALA A 208 -8.33 -17.93 26.76
C ALA A 208 -9.77 -18.25 26.33
N GLN A 209 -10.69 -17.31 26.49
CA GLN A 209 -12.09 -17.44 26.09
C GLN A 209 -12.24 -17.50 24.58
N PHE A 210 -11.41 -16.74 23.86
CA PHE A 210 -11.34 -16.83 22.41
C PHE A 210 -10.93 -18.23 21.93
N THR A 211 -9.92 -18.84 22.57
CA THR A 211 -9.50 -20.22 22.26
C THR A 211 -10.65 -21.21 22.49
N VAL A 212 -11.35 -21.10 23.62
CA VAL A 212 -12.54 -21.92 23.89
C VAL A 212 -13.62 -21.71 22.82
N ARG A 213 -13.85 -20.47 22.37
CA ARG A 213 -14.79 -20.17 21.27
C ARG A 213 -14.39 -20.83 19.97
N ILE A 214 -13.11 -20.79 19.57
CA ILE A 214 -12.62 -21.46 18.37
C ILE A 214 -12.78 -22.97 18.49
N ASP A 215 -12.51 -23.55 19.67
CA ASP A 215 -12.59 -24.98 19.94
C ASP A 215 -14.03 -25.47 20.21
N SER A 216 -15.02 -24.58 20.25
CA SER A 216 -16.41 -24.91 20.60
C SER A 216 -17.05 -25.93 19.64
N THR A 217 -16.57 -26.02 18.40
CA THR A 217 -16.97 -27.06 17.47
C THR A 217 -15.78 -27.51 16.62
N PRO A 218 -15.67 -28.84 16.31
CA PRO A 218 -14.60 -29.35 15.45
C PRO A 218 -14.57 -28.65 14.07
N GLN A 219 -15.73 -28.27 13.54
CA GLN A 219 -15.83 -27.57 12.26
C GLN A 219 -15.21 -26.18 12.32
N ARG A 220 -15.47 -25.41 13.39
CA ARG A 220 -14.90 -24.06 13.55
C ARG A 220 -13.39 -24.13 13.67
N ARG A 221 -12.87 -25.05 14.49
CA ARG A 221 -11.43 -25.27 14.63
C ARG A 221 -10.79 -25.66 13.30
N ALA A 222 -11.37 -26.59 12.56
CA ALA A 222 -10.86 -27.01 11.27
C ALA A 222 -10.82 -25.85 10.25
N VAL A 223 -11.86 -24.99 10.22
CA VAL A 223 -11.89 -23.80 9.36
C VAL A 223 -10.79 -22.80 9.78
N TYR A 224 -10.60 -22.57 11.08
CA TYR A 224 -9.54 -21.69 11.59
C TYR A 224 -8.15 -22.21 11.20
N ASP A 225 -7.86 -23.47 11.46
CA ASP A 225 -6.57 -24.09 11.15
C ASP A 225 -6.32 -24.12 9.64
N SER A 226 -7.35 -24.40 8.84
CA SER A 226 -7.30 -24.32 7.39
C SER A 226 -7.01 -22.88 6.91
N PHE A 227 -7.63 -21.86 7.53
CA PHE A 227 -7.35 -20.47 7.19
C PHE A 227 -5.90 -20.11 7.45
N ILE A 228 -5.35 -20.50 8.61
CA ILE A 228 -3.97 -20.23 8.98
C ILE A 228 -2.99 -21.00 8.08
N SER A 229 -3.21 -22.30 7.88
CA SER A 229 -2.32 -23.15 7.06
C SER A 229 -2.27 -22.71 5.57
N HIS A 230 -3.41 -22.23 5.03
CA HIS A 230 -3.49 -21.73 3.67
C HIS A 230 -3.23 -20.20 3.56
N SER A 231 -2.80 -19.55 4.64
CA SER A 231 -2.51 -18.11 4.63
C SER A 231 -1.49 -17.72 3.55
N ASN A 232 -0.57 -18.62 3.19
CA ASN A 232 0.45 -18.42 2.15
C ASN A 232 0.06 -18.97 0.77
N SER A 233 -1.20 -19.33 0.55
CA SER A 233 -1.66 -19.77 -0.76
C SER A 233 -1.57 -18.64 -1.81
N GLU A 234 -1.47 -19.01 -3.09
CA GLU A 234 -1.37 -18.04 -4.18
C GLU A 234 -2.59 -17.12 -4.27
N SER A 235 -3.79 -17.66 -4.05
CA SER A 235 -5.02 -16.88 -4.04
C SER A 235 -4.99 -15.79 -2.96
N ARG A 236 -4.48 -16.11 -1.76
CA ARG A 236 -4.31 -15.13 -0.70
C ARG A 236 -3.20 -14.14 -0.98
N HIS A 237 -2.14 -14.57 -1.65
CA HIS A 237 -1.10 -13.65 -2.09
C HIS A 237 -1.63 -12.65 -3.13
N LYS A 238 -2.48 -13.08 -4.07
CA LYS A 238 -3.19 -12.18 -4.99
C LYS A 238 -4.11 -11.21 -4.23
N ALA A 239 -4.85 -11.69 -3.24
CA ALA A 239 -5.70 -10.83 -2.41
C ALA A 239 -4.90 -9.78 -1.63
N ARG A 240 -3.73 -10.13 -1.07
CA ARG A 240 -2.83 -9.19 -0.39
C ARG A 240 -2.34 -8.08 -1.33
N LYS A 241 -2.02 -8.41 -2.57
CA LYS A 241 -1.61 -7.41 -3.57
C LYS A 241 -2.72 -6.43 -3.92
N LYS A 242 -4.00 -6.84 -3.82
CA LYS A 242 -5.15 -5.95 -4.04
C LYS A 242 -5.34 -4.92 -2.93
N VAL A 243 -4.89 -5.21 -1.72
CA VAL A 243 -5.03 -4.35 -0.54
C VAL A 243 -3.71 -3.73 -0.08
N ALA A 244 -2.70 -3.72 -0.94
CA ALA A 244 -1.43 -3.06 -0.72
C ALA A 244 -1.08 -2.14 -1.89
N VAL A 245 -0.40 -1.05 -1.61
CA VAL A 245 0.06 -0.09 -2.61
C VAL A 245 1.50 0.33 -2.31
N THR A 246 2.26 0.69 -3.33
CA THR A 246 3.60 1.23 -3.13
C THR A 246 3.54 2.56 -2.41
N LEU A 247 4.38 2.73 -1.40
CA LEU A 247 4.50 3.96 -0.62
C LEU A 247 5.98 4.35 -0.54
N PRO A 248 6.40 5.47 -1.15
CA PRO A 248 7.75 5.97 -0.95
C PRO A 248 7.97 6.36 0.51
N TYR A 249 9.23 6.44 0.92
CA TYR A 249 9.61 7.07 2.18
C TYR A 249 10.03 8.52 1.92
N VAL A 250 9.57 9.44 2.75
CA VAL A 250 9.96 10.84 2.73
C VAL A 250 10.54 11.23 4.08
N ASN A 251 11.80 11.61 4.10
CA ASN A 251 12.43 12.10 5.32
C ASN A 251 11.80 13.45 5.71
N ARG A 252 11.24 13.54 6.92
CA ARG A 252 10.56 14.76 7.41
C ARG A 252 11.48 15.98 7.44
N ARG A 253 12.76 15.77 7.75
CA ARG A 253 13.74 16.86 7.95
C ARG A 253 14.42 17.26 6.65
N SER A 254 14.98 16.30 5.92
CA SER A 254 15.75 16.57 4.69
C SER A 254 14.87 16.71 3.44
N GLY A 255 13.64 16.18 3.45
CA GLY A 255 12.79 16.07 2.27
C GLY A 255 13.27 15.01 1.29
N GLU A 256 14.30 14.23 1.62
CA GLU A 256 14.80 13.14 0.80
C GLU A 256 13.73 12.08 0.58
N ILE A 257 13.65 11.58 -0.67
CA ILE A 257 12.66 10.61 -1.08
C ILE A 257 13.35 9.31 -1.46
N VAL A 258 12.91 8.21 -0.84
CA VAL A 258 13.31 6.84 -1.22
C VAL A 258 12.13 6.16 -1.90
N ASN A 259 12.25 5.97 -3.22
CA ASN A 259 11.26 5.23 -4.00
C ASN A 259 11.57 3.73 -3.99
N GLY A 260 10.51 2.92 -4.04
CA GLY A 260 10.61 1.51 -4.34
C GLY A 260 10.75 1.26 -5.84
N LEU A 261 11.69 0.40 -6.21
CA LEU A 261 11.94 -0.04 -7.59
C LEU A 261 11.84 -1.56 -7.68
N SER A 262 11.20 -2.06 -8.72
CA SER A 262 11.21 -3.48 -9.09
C SER A 262 12.21 -3.73 -10.21
N CYS A 263 12.72 -4.96 -10.32
CA CYS A 263 13.72 -5.32 -11.31
C CYS A 263 13.07 -5.80 -12.61
N GLU A 264 13.40 -5.16 -13.73
CA GLU A 264 12.92 -5.54 -15.06
C GLU A 264 13.48 -6.93 -15.48
N GLY A 265 14.70 -7.27 -15.05
CA GLY A 265 15.26 -8.60 -15.29
C GLY A 265 14.48 -9.72 -14.61
N CYS A 266 13.98 -9.48 -13.38
CA CYS A 266 13.11 -10.43 -12.70
C CYS A 266 11.73 -10.52 -13.34
N ARG A 267 11.21 -9.41 -13.92
CA ARG A 267 9.99 -9.41 -14.71
C ARG A 267 10.13 -10.29 -15.95
N TRP A 268 11.20 -10.14 -16.69
CA TRP A 268 11.46 -10.98 -17.87
C TRP A 268 11.56 -12.47 -17.51
N SER A 269 12.12 -12.79 -16.34
CA SER A 269 12.16 -14.18 -15.88
C SER A 269 10.77 -14.75 -15.60
N MET A 270 9.79 -13.92 -15.21
CA MET A 270 8.41 -14.37 -15.01
C MET A 270 7.66 -14.62 -16.32
N ASP A 271 8.03 -13.92 -17.39
CA ASP A 271 7.37 -14.03 -18.69
C ASP A 271 7.96 -15.19 -19.55
N SER A 272 9.09 -15.79 -19.12
CA SER A 272 9.70 -16.95 -19.80
C SER A 272 9.09 -18.27 -19.29
N GLU A 273 8.64 -19.13 -20.19
CA GLU A 273 7.86 -20.35 -19.89
C GLU A 273 8.66 -21.55 -19.33
N ASP A 274 9.99 -21.42 -19.10
CA ASP A 274 10.86 -22.54 -18.71
C ASP A 274 11.03 -22.68 -17.19
N PHE A 275 9.94 -23.01 -16.45
CA PHE A 275 10.04 -23.22 -14.99
C PHE A 275 9.61 -24.60 -14.52
N ASN A 276 10.45 -25.23 -13.69
CA ASN A 276 10.04 -26.26 -12.74
C ASN A 276 9.37 -25.62 -11.49
N ALA A 277 8.59 -26.37 -10.73
CA ALA A 277 7.78 -25.85 -9.61
C ALA A 277 8.57 -25.08 -8.53
N ASP A 278 9.83 -25.47 -8.28
CA ASP A 278 10.70 -24.81 -7.29
C ASP A 278 11.28 -23.49 -7.84
N GLY A 279 11.62 -23.48 -9.14
CA GLY A 279 12.06 -22.26 -9.83
C GLY A 279 10.98 -21.18 -9.89
N ILE A 280 9.70 -21.55 -10.03
CA ILE A 280 8.57 -20.62 -10.03
C ILE A 280 8.48 -19.85 -8.71
N ARG A 281 8.59 -20.52 -7.57
CA ARG A 281 8.48 -19.87 -6.25
C ARG A 281 9.57 -18.81 -6.02
N GLU A 282 10.81 -19.15 -6.34
CA GLU A 282 11.93 -18.22 -6.17
C GLU A 282 11.83 -17.06 -7.16
N THR A 283 11.45 -17.32 -8.41
CA THR A 283 11.25 -16.28 -9.42
C THR A 283 10.11 -15.34 -9.04
N CYS A 284 8.99 -15.86 -8.55
CA CYS A 284 7.89 -15.04 -7.99
C CYS A 284 8.37 -14.19 -6.81
N ARG A 285 9.19 -14.74 -5.93
CA ARG A 285 9.76 -14.02 -4.78
C ARG A 285 10.65 -12.87 -5.23
N ARG A 286 11.54 -13.08 -6.19
CA ARG A 286 12.43 -12.05 -6.75
C ARG A 286 11.63 -10.99 -7.52
N TYR A 287 10.69 -11.41 -8.32
CA TYR A 287 9.79 -10.53 -9.05
C TYR A 287 8.98 -9.62 -8.12
N ASP A 288 8.51 -10.13 -6.98
CA ASP A 288 7.72 -9.36 -6.01
C ASP A 288 8.57 -8.44 -5.11
N THR A 289 9.90 -8.61 -5.11
CA THR A 289 10.78 -7.80 -4.25
C THR A 289 10.85 -6.35 -4.74
N ILE A 290 10.74 -5.42 -3.78
CA ILE A 290 10.92 -3.99 -4.01
C ILE A 290 12.24 -3.57 -3.40
N TYR A 291 13.04 -2.89 -4.17
CA TYR A 291 14.38 -2.45 -3.82
C TYR A 291 14.46 -0.94 -3.65
N THR A 292 15.36 -0.47 -2.80
CA THR A 292 15.92 0.89 -2.94
C THR A 292 16.79 0.97 -4.19
N THR A 293 17.15 2.17 -4.63
CA THR A 293 18.06 2.33 -5.77
C THR A 293 19.37 1.57 -5.57
N SER A 294 19.99 1.68 -4.39
CA SER A 294 21.22 0.95 -4.06
C SER A 294 21.02 -0.56 -3.96
N GLY A 295 19.89 -1.00 -3.39
CA GLY A 295 19.54 -2.41 -3.30
C GLY A 295 19.28 -3.03 -4.68
N LEU A 296 18.63 -2.31 -5.60
CA LEU A 296 18.43 -2.77 -6.97
C LEU A 296 19.75 -2.94 -7.71
N ILE A 297 20.66 -1.97 -7.59
CA ILE A 297 21.99 -2.04 -8.20
C ILE A 297 22.74 -3.28 -7.69
N HIS A 298 22.75 -3.48 -6.38
CA HIS A 298 23.39 -4.67 -5.78
C HIS A 298 22.76 -5.96 -6.32
N HIS A 299 21.43 -6.08 -6.28
CA HIS A 299 20.70 -7.22 -6.81
C HIS A 299 21.03 -7.51 -8.29
N VAL A 300 21.09 -6.48 -9.14
CA VAL A 300 21.44 -6.66 -10.55
C VAL A 300 22.88 -7.12 -10.72
N GLN A 301 23.81 -6.61 -9.92
CA GLN A 301 25.23 -6.96 -10.02
C GLN A 301 25.53 -8.38 -9.52
N THR A 302 24.81 -8.86 -8.49
CA THR A 302 25.13 -10.14 -7.81
C THR A 302 24.16 -11.27 -8.18
N ASP A 303 22.86 -10.99 -8.30
CA ASP A 303 21.84 -12.04 -8.20
C ASP A 303 20.90 -12.12 -9.42
N CYS A 304 21.00 -11.20 -10.40
CA CYS A 304 20.05 -11.11 -11.50
C CYS A 304 20.71 -11.18 -12.88
N PRO A 305 21.03 -12.36 -13.42
CA PRO A 305 21.60 -12.50 -14.77
C PRO A 305 20.76 -11.83 -15.88
N PRO A 306 19.42 -11.91 -15.88
CA PRO A 306 18.61 -11.15 -16.86
C PRO A 306 18.78 -9.64 -16.74
N GLY A 307 18.84 -9.10 -15.53
CA GLY A 307 19.11 -7.68 -15.29
C GLY A 307 20.48 -7.25 -15.78
N GLN A 308 21.50 -8.06 -15.56
CA GLN A 308 22.86 -7.85 -16.10
C GLN A 308 22.86 -7.81 -17.64
N ARG A 309 22.10 -8.70 -18.30
CA ARG A 309 21.97 -8.72 -19.77
C ARG A 309 21.29 -7.45 -20.29
N ILE A 310 20.24 -6.96 -19.62
CA ILE A 310 19.58 -5.70 -19.99
C ILE A 310 20.57 -4.54 -19.90
N TRP A 311 21.31 -4.44 -18.80
CA TRP A 311 22.32 -3.40 -18.60
C TRP A 311 23.45 -3.47 -19.63
N LYS A 312 23.98 -4.66 -19.91
CA LYS A 312 25.03 -4.85 -20.92
C LYS A 312 24.58 -4.40 -22.31
N ARG A 313 23.37 -4.78 -22.74
CA ARG A 313 22.81 -4.32 -24.04
C ARG A 313 22.66 -2.80 -24.11
N HIS A 314 22.29 -2.16 -23.00
CA HIS A 314 22.22 -0.71 -22.96
C HIS A 314 23.59 -0.08 -23.18
N LEU A 315 24.63 -0.56 -22.51
CA LEU A 315 25.99 -0.06 -22.69
C LEU A 315 26.51 -0.25 -24.12
N GLU A 316 26.21 -1.40 -24.74
CA GLU A 316 26.59 -1.68 -26.15
C GLU A 316 25.93 -0.70 -27.11
N ARG A 317 24.62 -0.42 -26.94
CA ARG A 317 23.89 0.55 -27.78
C ARG A 317 24.40 1.98 -27.58
N SER A 318 24.72 2.39 -26.38
CA SER A 318 25.26 3.71 -26.08
C SER A 318 26.63 3.93 -26.72
N LYS A 319 27.47 2.90 -26.85
CA LYS A 319 28.74 2.96 -27.55
C LYS A 319 28.55 3.13 -29.05
N GLN A 320 27.67 2.33 -29.67
CA GLN A 320 27.37 2.42 -31.11
C GLN A 320 26.75 3.75 -31.52
N GLY A 321 25.89 4.34 -30.66
CA GLY A 321 25.30 5.66 -30.91
C GLY A 321 26.33 6.79 -30.88
N ASN A 322 27.40 6.67 -30.10
CA ASN A 322 28.47 7.66 -30.06
C ASN A 322 29.45 7.55 -31.25
N GLU A 323 29.62 6.34 -31.82
CA GLU A 323 30.46 6.12 -33.00
C GLU A 323 29.83 6.65 -34.30
N HIS A 324 28.49 6.81 -34.38
CA HIS A 324 27.77 7.34 -35.53
C HIS A 324 27.65 8.89 -35.53
N ASN A 325 27.98 9.53 -34.40
CA ASN A 325 27.95 10.98 -34.24
C ASN A 325 29.36 11.64 -34.28
N GLN A 326 30.39 10.89 -34.57
CA GLN A 326 31.74 11.38 -34.88
C GLN A 326 32.01 11.24 -36.38
#